data_4abc1209e0fd3445a5b311b79b165884
#
_entry.id   4abc1209e0fd3445a5b311b79b165884
#
_cell.length_a   1.000
_cell.length_b   1.000
_cell.length_c   1.000
_cell.angle_alpha   90.00
_cell.angle_beta   90.00
_cell.angle_gamma   90.00
#
_symmetry.space_group_name_H-M   'P 1'
#
loop_
_entity.id
_entity.type
_entity.pdbx_description
1 polymer ?
#
loop_
_entity_poly.entity_id
_entity_poly.type
_entity_poly.pdbx_seq_one_letter_code
_entity_poly.pdbx_strand_id
1 'polypeptide(L)'
;ILQGHLTAQDLAKARIKVIVSPDLAAEQTLKKCDILLFGADAFTPSAVINKIGTSTLCKIAKDKGIPRFACGVSKKFTKKIKVEKRSGKEVWDERNKMIEVTNPAFDRTNKKLVSGVISEFGILTYRQFIKKAKSS
;
A
#
# COMPACT_ATOMS: atom_id res chain seq x y z
N ILE A 1 4.13 4.76 -11.53
CA ILE A 1 4.03 6.18 -11.93
C ILE A 1 2.79 6.40 -12.80
N LEU A 2 2.58 5.59 -13.84
CA LEU A 2 1.44 5.74 -14.75
C LEU A 2 0.08 5.48 -14.10
N GLN A 3 -0.03 4.56 -13.15
CA GLN A 3 -1.31 4.23 -12.50
C GLN A 3 -1.86 5.37 -11.66
N GLY A 4 -1.00 6.12 -10.98
CA GLY A 4 -1.41 7.31 -10.24
C GLY A 4 -1.99 8.39 -11.14
N HIS A 5 -1.41 8.57 -12.33
CA HIS A 5 -1.92 9.51 -13.34
C HIS A 5 -3.29 9.08 -13.87
N LEU A 6 -3.49 7.79 -14.16
CA LEU A 6 -4.78 7.26 -14.62
C LEU A 6 -5.86 7.46 -13.55
N THR A 7 -5.56 7.14 -12.30
CA THR A 7 -6.48 7.35 -11.18
C THR A 7 -6.85 8.83 -11.04
N ALA A 8 -5.87 9.73 -11.13
CA ALA A 8 -6.09 11.17 -11.06
C ALA A 8 -7.03 11.63 -12.17
N GLN A 9 -6.83 11.14 -13.41
CA GLN A 9 -7.68 11.46 -14.54
C GLN A 9 -9.11 10.97 -14.35
N ASP A 10 -9.30 9.75 -13.86
CA ASP A 10 -10.63 9.18 -13.61
C ASP A 10 -11.38 9.96 -12.53
N LEU A 11 -10.71 10.32 -11.45
CA LEU A 11 -11.30 11.13 -10.38
C LEU A 11 -11.66 12.54 -10.88
N ALA A 12 -10.80 13.15 -11.69
CA ALA A 12 -11.06 14.46 -12.26
C ALA A 12 -12.27 14.44 -13.21
N LYS A 13 -12.42 13.38 -14.00
CA LYS A 13 -13.62 13.17 -14.85
C LYS A 13 -14.88 13.07 -14.01
N ALA A 14 -14.80 12.50 -12.81
CA ALA A 14 -15.89 12.42 -11.86
C ALA A 14 -16.11 13.74 -11.09
N ARG A 15 -15.44 14.83 -11.49
CA ARG A 15 -15.51 16.16 -10.86
C ARG A 15 -15.02 16.18 -9.40
N ILE A 16 -14.10 15.29 -9.06
CA ILE A 16 -13.42 15.29 -7.77
C ILE A 16 -12.10 16.06 -7.92
N LYS A 17 -11.89 17.05 -7.06
CA LYS A 17 -10.62 17.81 -7.06
C LYS A 17 -9.49 16.89 -6.64
N VAL A 18 -8.44 16.80 -7.45
CA VAL A 18 -7.30 15.91 -7.24
C VAL A 18 -6.02 16.72 -7.10
N ILE A 19 -5.19 16.33 -6.15
CA ILE A 19 -3.83 16.83 -6.00
C ILE A 19 -2.88 15.65 -6.21
N VAL A 20 -2.01 15.75 -7.19
CA VAL A 20 -0.96 14.75 -7.45
C VAL A 20 0.34 15.25 -6.83
N SER A 21 1.01 14.38 -6.10
CA SER A 21 2.22 14.72 -5.38
C SER A 21 3.28 13.63 -5.58
N PRO A 22 4.56 13.96 -5.69
CA PRO A 22 5.62 12.96 -5.74
C PRO A 22 5.76 12.25 -4.40
N ASP A 23 6.24 11.00 -4.43
CA ASP A 23 6.38 10.16 -3.24
C ASP A 23 7.22 10.80 -2.14
N LEU A 24 8.27 11.54 -2.50
CA LEU A 24 9.13 12.23 -1.54
C LEU A 24 8.44 13.39 -0.80
N ALA A 25 7.33 13.88 -1.31
CA ALA A 25 6.51 14.91 -0.66
C ALA A 25 5.37 14.32 0.20
N ALA A 26 5.37 13.01 0.42
CA ALA A 26 4.29 12.31 1.12
C ALA A 26 4.03 12.87 2.53
N GLU A 27 5.07 13.18 3.28
CA GLU A 27 4.91 13.75 4.63
C GLU A 27 4.16 15.08 4.62
N GLN A 28 4.52 15.97 3.71
CA GLN A 28 3.86 17.28 3.57
C GLN A 28 2.43 17.12 3.08
N THR A 29 2.21 16.21 2.14
CA THR A 29 0.88 15.95 1.58
C THR A 29 -0.05 15.35 2.62
N LEU A 30 0.42 14.38 3.40
CA LEU A 30 -0.36 13.72 4.45
C LEU A 30 -0.81 14.68 5.56
N LYS A 31 -0.04 15.73 5.86
CA LYS A 31 -0.46 16.75 6.84
C LYS A 31 -1.82 17.36 6.53
N LYS A 32 -2.24 17.36 5.27
CA LYS A 32 -3.49 17.95 4.80
C LYS A 32 -4.61 16.91 4.64
N CYS A 33 -4.35 15.66 4.98
CA CYS A 33 -5.27 14.55 4.77
C CYS A 33 -5.95 14.12 6.08
N ASP A 34 -7.20 13.72 5.96
CA ASP A 34 -7.98 13.18 7.07
C ASP A 34 -7.88 11.67 7.18
N ILE A 35 -7.55 11.00 6.08
CA ILE A 35 -7.49 9.55 5.98
C ILE A 35 -6.47 9.13 4.93
N LEU A 36 -5.80 8.02 5.15
CA LEU A 36 -4.96 7.34 4.17
C LEU A 36 -5.66 6.06 3.71
N LEU A 37 -5.92 5.97 2.41
CA LEU A 37 -6.43 4.77 1.76
C LEU A 37 -5.34 4.18 0.86
N PHE A 38 -5.12 2.89 0.93
CA PHE A 38 -4.15 2.20 0.09
C PHE A 38 -4.67 0.84 -0.35
N GLY A 39 -4.24 0.39 -1.51
CA GLY A 39 -4.62 -0.91 -2.05
C GLY A 39 -3.90 -2.06 -1.36
N ALA A 40 -4.30 -3.27 -1.71
CA ALA A 40 -3.65 -4.50 -1.26
C ALA A 40 -3.52 -5.47 -2.44
N ASP A 41 -2.33 -6.04 -2.59
CA ASP A 41 -2.10 -7.16 -3.51
C ASP A 41 -2.40 -8.48 -2.83
N ALA A 42 -2.14 -8.56 -1.52
CA ALA A 42 -2.51 -9.70 -0.71
C ALA A 42 -2.67 -9.32 0.76
N PHE A 43 -3.45 -10.12 1.49
CA PHE A 43 -3.59 -10.04 2.95
C PHE A 43 -3.08 -11.34 3.56
N THR A 44 -2.20 -11.22 4.55
CA THR A 44 -1.78 -12.34 5.41
C THR A 44 -2.34 -12.15 6.81
N PRO A 45 -2.28 -13.15 7.69
CA PRO A 45 -2.73 -12.98 9.07
C PRO A 45 -2.03 -11.83 9.82
N SER A 46 -0.84 -11.42 9.40
CA SER A 46 -0.02 -10.43 10.11
C SER A 46 0.27 -9.15 9.35
N ALA A 47 0.03 -9.11 8.05
CA ALA A 47 0.44 -7.98 7.22
C ALA A 47 -0.35 -7.84 5.93
N VAL A 48 -0.40 -6.60 5.43
CA VAL A 48 -0.85 -6.29 4.08
C VAL A 48 0.36 -6.26 3.17
N ILE A 49 0.28 -6.91 2.02
CA ILE A 49 1.29 -6.86 0.98
C ILE A 49 0.81 -5.90 -0.10
N ASN A 50 1.63 -4.93 -0.42
CA ASN A 50 1.32 -3.97 -1.47
C ASN A 50 2.63 -3.44 -2.08
N LYS A 51 2.50 -2.62 -3.11
CA LYS A 51 3.64 -1.99 -3.76
C LYS A 51 4.53 -1.26 -2.75
N ILE A 52 5.84 -1.25 -3.01
CA ILE A 52 6.85 -0.59 -2.17
C ILE A 52 6.47 0.87 -1.88
N GLY A 53 6.69 1.30 -0.66
CA GLY A 53 6.36 2.63 -0.15
C GLY A 53 5.14 2.67 0.76
N THR A 54 4.23 1.70 0.67
CA THR A 54 3.01 1.63 1.47
C THR A 54 3.29 1.61 2.97
N SER A 55 4.25 0.80 3.42
CA SER A 55 4.62 0.73 4.83
C SER A 55 5.14 2.07 5.37
N THR A 56 5.94 2.76 4.58
CA THR A 56 6.45 4.10 4.92
C THR A 56 5.32 5.12 5.06
N LEU A 57 4.38 5.14 4.11
CA LEU A 57 3.21 6.02 4.18
C LEU A 57 2.36 5.76 5.42
N CYS A 58 2.16 4.50 5.77
CA CYS A 58 1.41 4.12 6.96
C CYS A 58 2.11 4.58 8.25
N LYS A 59 3.43 4.49 8.33
CA LYS A 59 4.20 4.98 9.46
C LYS A 59 4.09 6.49 9.62
N ILE A 60 4.22 7.24 8.54
CA ILE A 60 4.08 8.69 8.53
C ILE A 60 2.66 9.09 8.97
N ALA A 61 1.64 8.46 8.41
CA ALA A 61 0.25 8.73 8.76
C ALA A 61 -0.04 8.41 10.23
N LYS A 62 0.51 7.31 10.75
CA LYS A 62 0.37 6.95 12.17
C LYS A 62 0.95 8.02 13.08
N ASP A 63 2.13 8.53 12.77
CA ASP A 63 2.78 9.58 13.56
C ASP A 63 1.97 10.89 13.59
N LYS A 64 1.17 11.12 12.55
CA LYS A 64 0.28 12.29 12.45
C LYS A 64 -1.14 12.03 12.97
N GLY A 65 -1.42 10.84 13.49
CA GLY A 65 -2.76 10.47 13.96
C GLY A 65 -3.79 10.30 12.84
N ILE A 66 -3.36 10.05 11.62
CA ILE A 66 -4.24 9.88 10.46
C ILE A 66 -4.64 8.41 10.36
N PRO A 67 -5.95 8.08 10.31
CA PRO A 67 -6.42 6.72 10.09
C PRO A 67 -5.92 6.14 8.77
N ARG A 68 -5.63 4.84 8.74
CA ARG A 68 -5.03 4.11 7.62
C ARG A 68 -5.85 2.87 7.31
N PHE A 69 -6.44 2.83 6.13
CA PHE A 69 -7.28 1.70 5.72
C PHE A 69 -6.75 1.04 4.46
N ALA A 70 -6.60 -0.28 4.53
CA ALA A 70 -6.33 -1.09 3.35
C ALA A 70 -7.64 -1.38 2.62
N CYS A 71 -7.64 -1.24 1.31
CA CYS A 71 -8.81 -1.50 0.46
C CYS A 71 -8.55 -2.72 -0.41
N GLY A 72 -9.40 -3.73 -0.32
CA GLY A 72 -9.26 -4.93 -1.13
C GLY A 72 -10.31 -5.98 -0.80
N VAL A 73 -10.40 -6.99 -1.65
CA VAL A 73 -11.36 -8.08 -1.50
C VAL A 73 -10.77 -9.27 -0.74
N SER A 74 -11.62 -10.05 -0.10
CA SER A 74 -11.21 -11.21 0.72
C SER A 74 -10.49 -12.30 -0.08
N LYS A 75 -10.71 -12.38 -1.39
CA LYS A 75 -9.99 -13.30 -2.29
C LYS A 75 -8.48 -13.10 -2.26
N LYS A 76 -8.02 -11.92 -1.87
CA LYS A 76 -6.58 -11.62 -1.74
C LYS A 76 -5.96 -12.14 -0.45
N PHE A 77 -6.74 -12.79 0.40
CA PHE A 77 -6.22 -13.45 1.59
C PHE A 77 -5.41 -14.68 1.23
N THR A 78 -4.25 -14.82 1.86
CA THR A 78 -3.38 -15.99 1.74
C THR A 78 -2.62 -16.22 3.05
N LYS A 79 -2.35 -17.50 3.37
CA LYS A 79 -1.60 -17.85 4.57
C LYS A 79 -0.10 -17.58 4.42
N LYS A 80 0.44 -17.71 3.20
CA LYS A 80 1.87 -17.55 2.90
C LYS A 80 2.05 -16.82 1.58
N ILE A 81 3.08 -15.99 1.51
CA ILE A 81 3.46 -15.27 0.30
C ILE A 81 4.89 -15.61 -0.08
N LYS A 82 5.09 -15.88 -1.39
CA LYS A 82 6.41 -15.86 -2.00
C LYS A 82 6.76 -14.41 -2.35
N VAL A 83 7.88 -13.94 -1.84
CA VAL A 83 8.39 -12.61 -2.18
C VAL A 83 9.00 -12.66 -3.57
N GLU A 84 8.42 -11.90 -4.50
CA GLU A 84 9.00 -11.71 -5.82
C GLU A 84 10.18 -10.74 -5.73
N LYS A 85 11.36 -11.19 -6.17
CA LYS A 85 12.52 -10.33 -6.32
C LYS A 85 12.59 -9.83 -7.75
N ARG A 86 12.51 -8.52 -7.94
CA ARG A 86 12.75 -7.91 -9.25
C ARG A 86 14.24 -7.84 -9.56
N SER A 87 14.56 -7.90 -10.86
CA SER A 87 15.94 -7.71 -11.32
C SER A 87 16.46 -6.32 -10.93
N GLY A 88 17.68 -6.26 -10.41
CA GLY A 88 18.37 -4.99 -10.16
C GLY A 88 18.63 -4.18 -11.42
N LYS A 89 18.57 -4.78 -12.61
CA LYS A 89 18.75 -4.12 -13.91
C LYS A 89 17.70 -3.04 -14.19
N GLU A 90 16.51 -3.15 -13.60
CA GLU A 90 15.49 -2.10 -13.71
C GLU A 90 15.93 -0.78 -13.09
N VAL A 91 16.81 -0.82 -12.11
CA VAL A 91 17.33 0.34 -11.38
C VAL A 91 18.70 0.77 -11.92
N TRP A 92 19.56 -0.18 -12.20
CA TRP A 92 20.95 0.05 -12.62
C TRP A 92 21.44 -1.10 -13.51
N ASP A 93 21.78 -0.79 -14.75
CA ASP A 93 22.15 -1.82 -15.74
C ASP A 93 23.65 -2.12 -15.83
N GLU A 94 24.50 -1.28 -15.27
CA GLU A 94 25.95 -1.48 -15.29
C GLU A 94 26.41 -2.44 -14.19
N ARG A 95 27.36 -3.33 -14.53
CA ARG A 95 27.98 -4.23 -13.57
C ARG A 95 29.17 -3.56 -12.89
N ASN A 96 29.08 -3.40 -11.58
CA ASN A 96 30.21 -2.97 -10.76
C ASN A 96 30.17 -3.73 -9.43
N LYS A 97 31.25 -4.41 -9.08
CA LYS A 97 31.34 -5.24 -7.86
C LYS A 97 31.20 -4.42 -6.56
N MET A 98 31.47 -3.12 -6.61
CA MET A 98 31.36 -2.22 -5.46
C MET A 98 29.99 -1.55 -5.36
N ILE A 99 29.09 -1.83 -6.32
CA ILE A 99 27.71 -1.29 -6.33
C ILE A 99 26.75 -2.44 -6.12
N GLU A 100 26.04 -2.40 -5.00
CA GLU A 100 24.92 -3.29 -4.73
C GLU A 100 23.61 -2.60 -5.15
N VAL A 101 22.80 -3.29 -5.97
CA VAL A 101 21.53 -2.76 -6.45
C VAL A 101 20.39 -3.41 -5.68
N THR A 102 19.56 -2.58 -5.05
CA THR A 102 18.37 -3.02 -4.34
C THR A 102 17.12 -2.59 -5.11
N ASN A 103 16.26 -3.55 -5.43
CA ASN A 103 15.01 -3.29 -6.15
C ASN A 103 13.85 -4.12 -5.55
N PRO A 104 13.37 -3.76 -4.35
CA PRO A 104 12.22 -4.43 -3.76
C PRO A 104 10.94 -4.05 -4.53
N ALA A 105 10.11 -5.06 -4.86
CA ALA A 105 8.86 -4.84 -5.58
C ALA A 105 7.70 -4.52 -4.65
N PHE A 106 7.64 -5.17 -3.48
CA PHE A 106 6.51 -5.11 -2.56
C PHE A 106 6.96 -4.82 -1.13
N ASP A 107 6.07 -4.16 -0.42
CA ASP A 107 6.16 -3.92 1.02
C ASP A 107 5.30 -4.89 1.79
N ARG A 108 5.76 -5.14 3.00
CA ARG A 108 5.01 -5.85 4.02
C ARG A 108 4.62 -4.86 5.11
N THR A 109 3.35 -4.44 5.10
CA THR A 109 2.82 -3.50 6.10
C THR A 109 2.19 -4.28 7.25
N ASN A 110 2.82 -4.20 8.43
CA ASN A 110 2.35 -4.90 9.63
C ASN A 110 0.92 -4.46 9.97
N LYS A 111 0.08 -5.40 10.39
CA LYS A 111 -1.31 -5.15 10.80
C LYS A 111 -1.45 -4.06 11.87
N LYS A 112 -0.44 -3.86 12.70
CA LYS A 112 -0.42 -2.80 13.73
C LYS A 112 -0.41 -1.39 13.14
N LEU A 113 0.02 -1.24 11.89
CA LEU A 113 0.01 0.02 11.16
C LEU A 113 -1.32 0.29 10.44
N VAL A 114 -2.24 -0.66 10.43
CA VAL A 114 -3.48 -0.61 9.68
C VAL A 114 -4.65 -0.40 10.64
N SER A 115 -5.40 0.68 10.44
CA SER A 115 -6.57 0.99 11.27
C SER A 115 -7.74 0.04 10.99
N GLY A 116 -7.84 -0.44 9.74
CA GLY A 116 -8.88 -1.38 9.34
C GLY A 116 -8.78 -1.72 7.87
N VAL A 117 -9.72 -2.54 7.41
CA VAL A 117 -9.84 -2.99 6.02
C VAL A 117 -11.21 -2.62 5.48
N ILE A 118 -11.23 -2.01 4.31
CA ILE A 118 -12.44 -1.73 3.53
C ILE A 118 -12.52 -2.79 2.44
N SER A 119 -13.54 -3.64 2.51
CA SER A 119 -13.72 -4.77 1.60
C SER A 119 -15.19 -4.96 1.24
N GLU A 120 -15.51 -6.05 0.55
CA GLU A 120 -16.89 -6.47 0.32
C GLU A 120 -17.68 -6.70 1.61
N PHE A 121 -17.00 -6.91 2.73
CA PHE A 121 -17.62 -7.06 4.06
C PHE A 121 -17.91 -5.71 4.75
N GLY A 122 -17.60 -4.58 4.10
CA GLY A 122 -17.66 -3.27 4.69
C GLY A 122 -16.34 -2.89 5.39
N ILE A 123 -16.42 -2.01 6.38
CA ILE A 123 -15.27 -1.53 7.15
C ILE A 123 -15.11 -2.39 8.40
N LEU A 124 -14.04 -3.13 8.49
CA LEU A 124 -13.74 -4.03 9.61
C LEU A 124 -12.35 -3.74 10.19
N THR A 125 -12.14 -4.12 11.45
CA THR A 125 -10.78 -4.20 11.97
C THR A 125 -10.00 -5.28 11.20
N TYR A 126 -8.68 -5.19 11.22
CA TYR A 126 -7.86 -6.20 10.54
C TYR A 126 -8.17 -7.62 11.02
N ARG A 127 -8.29 -7.80 12.34
CA ARG A 127 -8.63 -9.08 12.95
C ARG A 127 -9.99 -9.62 12.47
N GLN A 128 -11.02 -8.78 12.45
CA GLN A 128 -12.36 -9.16 11.97
C GLN A 128 -12.34 -9.55 10.50
N PHE A 129 -11.62 -8.78 9.68
CA PHE A 129 -11.47 -9.07 8.26
C PHE A 129 -10.81 -10.41 8.01
N ILE A 130 -9.67 -10.67 8.67
CA ILE A 130 -8.94 -11.93 8.52
C ILE A 130 -9.79 -13.12 8.95
N LYS A 131 -10.51 -13.00 10.05
CA LYS A 131 -11.41 -14.06 10.53
C LYS A 131 -12.48 -14.41 9.49
N LYS A 132 -13.13 -13.41 8.90
CA LYS A 132 -14.11 -13.60 7.82
C LYS A 132 -13.49 -14.16 6.54
N ALA A 133 -12.34 -13.67 6.15
CA ALA A 133 -11.63 -14.12 4.96
C ALA A 133 -11.24 -15.61 5.05
N LYS A 134 -10.85 -16.08 6.25
CA LYS A 134 -10.52 -17.50 6.50
C LYS A 134 -11.72 -18.41 6.37
N SER A 135 -12.91 -17.94 6.70
CA SER A 135 -14.13 -18.76 6.73
C SER A 135 -14.94 -18.70 5.43
N SER A 136 -14.48 -17.95 4.46
CA SER A 136 -15.16 -17.83 3.16
C SER A 136 -14.53 -18.65 2.05
#